data_2e6701e44373b74a6fc032b76908be73
#
_entry.id   2e6701e44373b74a6fc032b76908be73
#
_cell.length_a   1.000
_cell.length_b   1.000
_cell.length_c   1.000
_cell.angle_alpha   90.00
_cell.angle_beta   90.00
_cell.angle_gamma   90.00
#
_symmetry.space_group_name_H-M   'P 1'
#
loop_
_entity.id
_entity.type
_entity.pdbx_description
1 polymer ?
#
loop_
_entity_poly.entity_id
_entity_poly.type
_entity_poly.pdbx_seq_one_letter_code
_entity_poly.pdbx_strand_id
1 'polypeptide(L)'
;MAPSRGLQPLHFSEGFSRCRSTLQHQSRNARPLQWSLHARRTYWSFTENLSNPSNKLQSYVSRSSDPYLNLSIEDHILRKSPPDSTILFLYVNRPCVVIGRNQNPWSEVNLSILNAATGTTDLKDTEPPGIGAVELVRRRSGGGAVFHDEGNLNWSITCPRTEFTRDKHAEMVVRALRKQGIERARVNERHDIVLDQGHERRPSDPNDMHRTPYTVDDGVPKPLKVSGSAYKLTRQRALHHATTLLESPNLHIISQYLRSPAKHSIEAKGVESVSSPVSNIGLDLKAYQKRLQDVFATMYANVGKISVTATVDDEYLNIPDIRKGYDELRVRLFNLSVSVHL
;
A
#
# COMPACT_ATOMS: atom_id res chain seq x y z
N MET A 1 5.17 -11.85 74.51
CA MET A 1 4.31 -12.98 74.83
C MET A 1 3.07 -12.91 73.96
N ALA A 2 2.99 -13.84 73.02
CA ALA A 2 1.83 -14.07 72.16
C ALA A 2 0.73 -14.84 72.91
N PRO A 3 -0.50 -14.94 72.40
CA PRO A 3 -0.75 -16.18 71.68
C PRO A 3 -1.53 -16.06 70.38
N SER A 4 -1.21 -17.05 69.54
CA SER A 4 -1.85 -17.46 68.30
C SER A 4 -3.31 -17.86 68.47
N ARG A 5 -4.18 -17.51 67.53
CA ARG A 5 -5.51 -18.14 67.37
C ARG A 5 -5.55 -18.85 66.02
N GLY A 6 -5.79 -20.17 66.14
CA GLY A 6 -5.93 -21.07 65.01
C GLY A 6 -7.23 -20.87 64.23
N LEU A 7 -7.16 -21.12 62.96
CA LEU A 7 -8.30 -21.24 62.04
C LEU A 7 -8.81 -22.70 62.05
N GLN A 8 -10.09 -22.88 62.33
CA GLN A 8 -10.80 -24.14 62.13
C GLN A 8 -11.24 -24.31 60.68
N PRO A 9 -11.28 -25.56 60.19
CA PRO A 9 -11.75 -25.85 58.86
C PRO A 9 -13.28 -25.94 58.81
N LEU A 10 -13.90 -25.31 57.84
CA LEU A 10 -15.30 -25.44 57.50
C LEU A 10 -15.50 -26.68 56.61
N HIS A 11 -16.25 -27.64 57.14
CA HIS A 11 -16.81 -28.77 56.40
C HIS A 11 -17.90 -28.27 55.45
N PHE A 12 -17.75 -28.55 54.14
CA PHE A 12 -18.85 -28.51 53.19
C PHE A 12 -19.26 -29.92 52.81
N SER A 13 -20.50 -30.24 53.11
CA SER A 13 -21.16 -31.50 52.79
C SER A 13 -21.48 -31.57 51.28
N GLU A 14 -21.24 -32.76 50.76
CA GLU A 14 -21.55 -33.17 49.40
C GLU A 14 -23.06 -33.22 49.14
N GLY A 15 -23.48 -32.63 48.05
CA GLY A 15 -24.80 -32.81 47.45
C GLY A 15 -24.65 -33.15 45.97
N PHE A 16 -24.42 -34.44 45.68
CA PHE A 16 -24.42 -34.96 44.30
C PHE A 16 -25.85 -35.07 43.79
N SER A 17 -26.28 -34.15 42.95
CA SER A 17 -27.43 -34.33 42.07
C SER A 17 -26.93 -34.71 40.67
N ARG A 18 -27.15 -35.97 40.30
CA ARG A 18 -26.86 -36.49 38.96
C ARG A 18 -27.90 -35.94 37.97
N CYS A 19 -27.51 -34.97 37.18
CA CYS A 19 -28.25 -34.62 35.96
C CYS A 19 -27.54 -35.30 34.79
N ARG A 20 -28.10 -36.41 34.30
CA ARG A 20 -27.72 -37.01 33.01
C ARG A 20 -28.30 -36.17 31.91
N SER A 21 -27.52 -35.27 31.34
CA SER A 21 -27.80 -34.68 30.03
C SER A 21 -27.18 -35.57 28.96
N THR A 22 -28.03 -36.24 28.22
CA THR A 22 -27.72 -36.91 26.95
C THR A 22 -27.18 -35.90 25.94
N LEU A 23 -25.85 -35.89 25.79
CA LEU A 23 -25.20 -35.18 24.67
C LEU A 23 -25.51 -35.96 23.38
N GLN A 24 -26.55 -35.57 22.68
CA GLN A 24 -26.72 -35.90 21.28
C GLN A 24 -25.54 -35.27 20.50
N HIS A 25 -24.62 -36.08 20.07
CA HIS A 25 -23.62 -35.77 19.03
C HIS A 25 -24.38 -35.47 17.73
N GLN A 26 -24.75 -34.21 17.54
CA GLN A 26 -24.99 -33.72 16.19
C GLN A 26 -23.66 -33.64 15.48
N SER A 27 -23.35 -34.62 14.69
CA SER A 27 -22.33 -34.54 13.64
C SER A 27 -22.75 -33.43 12.71
N ARG A 28 -22.21 -32.21 12.91
CA ARG A 28 -22.26 -31.17 11.91
C ARG A 28 -21.44 -31.69 10.73
N ASN A 29 -22.12 -32.29 9.77
CA ASN A 29 -21.60 -32.47 8.42
C ASN A 29 -21.15 -31.09 7.92
N ALA A 30 -19.86 -30.79 8.07
CA ALA A 30 -19.24 -29.71 7.37
C ALA A 30 -19.39 -30.01 5.87
N ARG A 31 -20.38 -29.41 5.25
CA ARG A 31 -20.47 -29.41 3.78
C ARG A 31 -19.14 -28.87 3.29
N PRO A 32 -18.41 -29.59 2.43
CA PRO A 32 -17.24 -29.02 1.79
C PRO A 32 -17.74 -27.76 1.08
N LEU A 33 -17.09 -26.63 1.35
CA LEU A 33 -17.32 -25.37 0.64
C LEU A 33 -17.28 -25.70 -0.85
N GLN A 34 -18.44 -25.76 -1.48
CA GLN A 34 -18.56 -25.84 -2.94
C GLN A 34 -18.02 -24.53 -3.47
N TRP A 35 -16.74 -24.54 -3.80
CA TRP A 35 -16.08 -23.44 -4.53
C TRP A 35 -16.86 -23.22 -5.80
N SER A 36 -17.37 -22.02 -6.02
CA SER A 36 -18.05 -21.74 -7.27
C SER A 36 -17.06 -22.02 -8.40
N LEU A 37 -17.51 -22.76 -9.40
CA LEU A 37 -16.70 -23.05 -10.61
C LEU A 37 -16.20 -21.76 -11.27
N HIS A 38 -16.89 -20.66 -11.03
CA HIS A 38 -16.54 -19.33 -11.50
C HIS A 38 -15.29 -18.79 -10.82
N ALA A 39 -15.21 -18.87 -9.49
CA ALA A 39 -14.03 -18.44 -8.71
C ALA A 39 -12.77 -19.23 -9.13
N ARG A 40 -12.89 -20.54 -9.27
CA ARG A 40 -11.79 -21.39 -9.76
C ARG A 40 -11.29 -20.97 -11.13
N ARG A 41 -12.19 -20.61 -12.04
CA ARG A 41 -11.84 -20.22 -13.41
C ARG A 41 -11.11 -18.88 -13.46
N THR A 42 -11.44 -17.94 -12.56
CA THR A 42 -10.87 -16.59 -12.56
C THR A 42 -9.42 -16.57 -12.06
N TYR A 43 -9.10 -17.22 -10.94
CA TYR A 43 -7.73 -17.19 -10.43
C TYR A 43 -6.76 -18.10 -11.21
N TRP A 44 -7.24 -19.23 -11.76
CA TRP A 44 -6.44 -20.04 -12.71
C TRP A 44 -6.06 -19.19 -13.92
N SER A 45 -7.01 -18.46 -14.49
CA SER A 45 -6.73 -17.59 -15.63
C SER A 45 -5.73 -16.48 -15.29
N PHE A 46 -5.73 -15.93 -14.05
CA PHE A 46 -4.73 -14.95 -13.64
C PHE A 46 -3.34 -15.55 -13.64
N THR A 47 -3.14 -16.65 -12.93
CA THR A 47 -1.82 -17.29 -12.82
C THR A 47 -1.28 -17.72 -14.17
N GLU A 48 -2.13 -18.29 -15.02
CA GLU A 48 -1.77 -18.68 -16.38
C GLU A 48 -1.43 -17.47 -17.25
N ASN A 49 -2.26 -16.43 -17.24
CA ASN A 49 -2.02 -15.22 -18.01
C ASN A 49 -0.75 -14.50 -17.53
N LEU A 50 -0.57 -14.37 -16.21
CA LEU A 50 0.57 -13.70 -15.63
C LEU A 50 1.90 -14.36 -16.03
N SER A 51 1.94 -15.69 -16.00
CA SER A 51 3.16 -16.46 -16.27
C SER A 51 3.38 -16.80 -17.74
N ASN A 52 2.43 -16.52 -18.63
CA ASN A 52 2.53 -16.84 -20.04
C ASN A 52 3.55 -15.93 -20.74
N PRO A 53 4.61 -16.49 -21.32
CA PRO A 53 5.66 -15.71 -22.00
C PRO A 53 5.18 -14.91 -23.22
N SER A 54 4.03 -15.28 -23.80
CA SER A 54 3.43 -14.54 -24.91
C SER A 54 2.75 -13.25 -24.47
N ASN A 55 2.39 -13.13 -23.18
CA ASN A 55 1.73 -11.96 -22.60
C ASN A 55 2.77 -10.92 -22.16
N LYS A 56 3.35 -10.22 -23.12
CA LYS A 56 4.43 -9.25 -22.89
C LYS A 56 3.98 -7.98 -22.20
N LEU A 57 2.77 -7.52 -22.48
CA LEU A 57 2.18 -6.31 -21.91
C LEU A 57 0.85 -6.62 -21.24
N GLN A 58 0.76 -6.38 -19.93
CA GLN A 58 -0.41 -6.73 -19.13
C GLN A 58 -0.84 -5.57 -18.23
N SER A 59 -2.13 -5.48 -17.94
CA SER A 59 -2.68 -4.49 -17.01
C SER A 59 -3.69 -5.14 -16.08
N TYR A 60 -3.51 -4.94 -14.78
CA TYR A 60 -4.40 -5.45 -13.73
C TYR A 60 -4.91 -4.32 -12.86
N VAL A 61 -6.15 -4.46 -12.39
CA VAL A 61 -6.79 -3.53 -11.46
C VAL A 61 -7.35 -4.31 -10.29
N SER A 62 -6.99 -3.93 -9.08
CA SER A 62 -7.55 -4.53 -7.87
C SER A 62 -8.90 -3.91 -7.52
N ARG A 63 -9.85 -4.75 -7.13
CA ARG A 63 -11.11 -4.37 -6.49
C ARG A 63 -11.02 -4.41 -4.96
N SER A 64 -10.00 -5.09 -4.43
CA SER A 64 -9.78 -5.15 -3.01
C SER A 64 -9.18 -3.85 -2.48
N SER A 65 -9.66 -3.39 -1.34
CA SER A 65 -9.05 -2.29 -0.59
C SER A 65 -8.08 -2.78 0.49
N ASP A 66 -7.82 -4.09 0.56
CA ASP A 66 -6.93 -4.66 1.56
C ASP A 66 -5.46 -4.41 1.22
N PRO A 67 -4.70 -3.62 2.01
CA PRO A 67 -3.33 -3.27 1.70
C PRO A 67 -2.38 -4.48 1.76
N TYR A 68 -2.66 -5.46 2.61
CA TYR A 68 -1.84 -6.68 2.69
C TYR A 68 -2.01 -7.53 1.43
N LEU A 69 -3.25 -7.66 0.95
CA LEU A 69 -3.53 -8.40 -0.27
C LEU A 69 -2.94 -7.70 -1.50
N ASN A 70 -3.17 -6.40 -1.65
CA ASN A 70 -2.66 -5.64 -2.79
C ASN A 70 -1.13 -5.68 -2.88
N LEU A 71 -0.42 -5.51 -1.77
CA LEU A 71 1.04 -5.62 -1.72
C LEU A 71 1.54 -7.05 -1.93
N SER A 72 0.74 -8.07 -1.58
CA SER A 72 1.08 -9.47 -1.84
C SER A 72 0.89 -9.85 -3.30
N ILE A 73 -0.15 -9.33 -3.95
CA ILE A 73 -0.36 -9.47 -5.41
C ILE A 73 0.78 -8.77 -6.16
N GLU A 74 1.16 -7.57 -5.76
CA GLU A 74 2.28 -6.83 -6.34
C GLU A 74 3.60 -7.62 -6.29
N ASP A 75 3.94 -8.20 -5.14
CA ASP A 75 5.12 -9.03 -4.99
C ASP A 75 5.02 -10.36 -5.78
N HIS A 76 3.81 -10.93 -5.90
CA HIS A 76 3.54 -12.11 -6.73
C HIS A 76 3.78 -11.80 -8.21
N ILE A 77 3.27 -10.67 -8.71
CA ILE A 77 3.50 -10.19 -10.08
C ILE A 77 5.02 -10.06 -10.33
N LEU A 78 5.76 -9.43 -9.41
CA LEU A 78 7.20 -9.26 -9.54
C LEU A 78 7.95 -10.60 -9.65
N ARG A 79 7.49 -11.62 -8.93
CA ARG A 79 8.19 -12.93 -8.84
C ARG A 79 7.81 -13.91 -9.94
N LYS A 80 6.57 -13.85 -10.44
CA LYS A 80 6.00 -14.88 -11.31
C LYS A 80 5.87 -14.47 -12.75
N SER A 81 5.95 -13.17 -13.05
CA SER A 81 5.87 -12.72 -14.44
C SER A 81 7.13 -13.04 -15.23
N PRO A 82 7.00 -13.28 -16.54
CA PRO A 82 8.14 -13.53 -17.44
C PRO A 82 9.15 -12.38 -17.40
N PRO A 83 10.46 -12.67 -17.54
CA PRO A 83 11.52 -11.68 -17.39
C PRO A 83 11.44 -10.51 -18.38
N ASP A 84 10.84 -10.72 -19.53
CA ASP A 84 10.69 -9.76 -20.63
C ASP A 84 9.29 -9.11 -20.73
N SER A 85 8.43 -9.35 -19.74
CA SER A 85 7.09 -8.72 -19.69
C SER A 85 7.10 -7.39 -18.96
N THR A 86 6.14 -6.52 -19.31
CA THR A 86 5.88 -5.25 -18.60
C THR A 86 4.42 -5.23 -18.14
N ILE A 87 4.22 -4.99 -16.85
CA ILE A 87 2.92 -5.15 -16.20
C ILE A 87 2.59 -3.92 -15.39
N LEU A 88 1.42 -3.34 -15.64
CA LEU A 88 0.80 -2.30 -14.83
C LEU A 88 -0.18 -2.95 -13.85
N PHE A 89 -0.07 -2.60 -12.57
CA PHE A 89 -1.03 -2.97 -11.54
C PHE A 89 -1.51 -1.73 -10.80
N LEU A 90 -2.83 -1.56 -10.73
CA LEU A 90 -3.51 -0.40 -10.11
C LEU A 90 -4.36 -0.87 -8.94
N TYR A 91 -4.28 -0.15 -7.82
CA TYR A 91 -5.06 -0.49 -6.63
C TYR A 91 -5.28 0.71 -5.72
N VAL A 92 -6.33 0.65 -4.93
CA VAL A 92 -6.66 1.60 -3.85
C VAL A 92 -6.68 0.83 -2.55
N ASN A 93 -6.11 1.38 -1.50
CA ASN A 93 -6.14 0.78 -0.17
C ASN A 93 -7.09 1.54 0.75
N ARG A 94 -7.73 0.82 1.68
CA ARG A 94 -8.34 1.44 2.85
C ARG A 94 -7.29 2.17 3.69
N PRO A 95 -7.68 3.06 4.63
CA PRO A 95 -6.73 3.85 5.39
C PRO A 95 -5.63 3.02 6.03
N CYS A 96 -4.38 3.29 5.64
CA CYS A 96 -3.22 2.60 6.19
C CYS A 96 -1.94 3.44 6.04
N VAL A 97 -1.01 3.22 6.97
CA VAL A 97 0.37 3.67 6.85
C VAL A 97 1.22 2.54 6.29
N VAL A 98 1.91 2.80 5.19
CA VAL A 98 2.81 1.83 4.56
C VAL A 98 4.25 2.27 4.75
N ILE A 99 5.00 1.52 5.54
CA ILE A 99 6.43 1.78 5.79
C ILE A 99 7.31 0.98 4.84
N GLY A 100 8.50 1.51 4.57
CA GLY A 100 9.51 0.83 3.78
C GLY A 100 10.09 -0.39 4.50
N ARG A 101 10.69 -1.31 3.72
CA ARG A 101 11.22 -2.59 4.20
C ARG A 101 12.14 -2.46 5.41
N ASN A 102 13.02 -1.46 5.41
CA ASN A 102 14.06 -1.29 6.42
C ASN A 102 13.76 -0.14 7.40
N GLN A 103 12.57 0.46 7.35
CA GLN A 103 12.21 1.53 8.27
C GLN A 103 11.85 1.01 9.66
N ASN A 104 12.19 1.80 10.66
CA ASN A 104 11.76 1.57 12.03
C ASN A 104 10.40 2.26 12.25
N PRO A 105 9.32 1.53 12.55
CA PRO A 105 8.01 2.13 12.76
C PRO A 105 7.98 3.12 13.93
N TRP A 106 8.79 2.90 14.96
CA TRP A 106 8.86 3.78 16.12
C TRP A 106 9.41 5.17 15.80
N SER A 107 10.29 5.28 14.79
CA SER A 107 10.85 6.56 14.35
C SER A 107 10.03 7.23 13.24
N GLU A 108 9.25 6.46 12.48
CA GLU A 108 8.60 6.95 11.25
C GLU A 108 7.10 7.18 11.40
N VAL A 109 6.44 6.51 12.35
CA VAL A 109 4.99 6.50 12.50
C VAL A 109 4.60 6.94 13.90
N ASN A 110 3.59 7.77 14.00
CA ASN A 110 2.97 8.09 15.28
C ASN A 110 2.07 6.93 15.72
N LEU A 111 2.66 5.96 16.42
CA LEU A 111 1.96 4.75 16.85
C LEU A 111 0.85 5.04 17.87
N SER A 112 0.94 6.14 18.62
CA SER A 112 -0.08 6.51 19.60
C SER A 112 -1.41 6.83 18.93
N ILE A 113 -1.37 7.64 17.85
CA ILE A 113 -2.57 7.98 17.06
C ILE A 113 -3.11 6.75 16.33
N LEU A 114 -2.22 5.91 15.78
CA LEU A 114 -2.60 4.69 15.10
C LEU A 114 -3.37 3.74 16.03
N ASN A 115 -2.87 3.55 17.26
CA ASN A 115 -3.50 2.70 18.26
C ASN A 115 -4.81 3.31 18.80
N ALA A 116 -4.84 4.61 19.01
CA ALA A 116 -6.05 5.32 19.46
C ALA A 116 -7.18 5.18 18.44
N ALA A 117 -6.88 5.28 17.15
CA ALA A 117 -7.86 5.14 16.09
C ALA A 117 -8.45 3.72 15.99
N THR A 118 -7.74 2.69 16.47
CA THR A 118 -8.21 1.30 16.41
C THR A 118 -9.02 0.89 17.64
N GLY A 119 -8.91 1.60 18.76
CA GLY A 119 -9.46 1.19 20.06
C GLY A 119 -10.73 1.92 20.51
N THR A 120 -11.12 3.00 19.87
CA THR A 120 -12.25 3.83 20.30
C THR A 120 -13.47 3.64 19.42
N THR A 121 -14.61 3.43 20.05
CA THR A 121 -15.94 3.48 19.40
C THR A 121 -16.34 4.90 19.06
N ASP A 122 -15.79 5.91 19.72
CA ASP A 122 -16.04 7.32 19.44
C ASP A 122 -14.76 7.99 18.90
N LEU A 123 -14.77 8.25 17.59
CA LEU A 123 -13.65 8.85 16.86
C LEU A 123 -13.37 10.31 17.26
N LYS A 124 -14.33 10.96 17.95
CA LYS A 124 -14.24 12.36 18.38
C LYS A 124 -13.40 12.52 19.64
N ASP A 125 -13.23 11.45 20.41
CA ASP A 125 -12.52 11.47 21.69
C ASP A 125 -11.00 11.25 21.55
N THR A 126 -10.50 11.10 20.31
CA THR A 126 -9.05 11.00 20.05
C THR A 126 -8.45 12.37 19.73
N GLU A 127 -7.27 12.66 20.28
CA GLU A 127 -6.50 13.86 19.92
C GLU A 127 -5.23 13.48 19.11
N PRO A 128 -5.19 13.82 17.81
CA PRO A 128 -6.24 14.41 16.99
C PRO A 128 -7.40 13.44 16.74
N PRO A 129 -8.59 13.94 16.32
CA PRO A 129 -9.73 13.08 16.05
C PRO A 129 -9.35 11.97 15.09
N GLY A 130 -9.63 10.72 15.49
CA GLY A 130 -9.31 9.55 14.66
C GLY A 130 -10.14 9.50 13.38
N ILE A 131 -9.63 8.81 12.39
CA ILE A 131 -10.33 8.55 11.10
C ILE A 131 -10.84 7.11 11.01
N GLY A 132 -10.90 6.41 12.12
CA GLY A 132 -11.24 4.99 12.20
C GLY A 132 -10.01 4.09 12.25
N ALA A 133 -10.19 2.84 11.87
CA ALA A 133 -9.11 1.86 11.88
C ALA A 133 -8.09 2.19 10.78
N VAL A 134 -6.86 2.51 11.19
CA VAL A 134 -5.71 2.73 10.29
C VAL A 134 -4.71 1.61 10.50
N GLU A 135 -4.44 0.86 9.44
CA GLU A 135 -3.52 -0.26 9.50
C GLU A 135 -2.08 0.18 9.31
N LEU A 136 -1.15 -0.55 9.92
CA LEU A 136 0.28 -0.38 9.68
C LEU A 136 0.81 -1.55 8.86
N VAL A 137 1.37 -1.27 7.69
CA VAL A 137 1.84 -2.30 6.76
C VAL A 137 3.29 -2.06 6.38
N ARG A 138 4.09 -3.11 6.37
CA ARG A 138 5.48 -3.05 5.89
C ARG A 138 5.58 -3.61 4.48
N ARG A 139 5.88 -2.76 3.49
CA ARG A 139 6.08 -3.22 2.12
C ARG A 139 7.45 -3.90 1.92
N ARG A 140 7.58 -4.64 0.83
CA ARG A 140 8.81 -5.39 0.50
C ARG A 140 9.86 -4.57 -0.26
N SER A 141 9.54 -3.34 -0.65
CA SER A 141 10.46 -2.36 -1.25
C SER A 141 11.05 -1.42 -0.19
N GLY A 142 12.09 -0.67 -0.53
CA GLY A 142 12.66 0.38 0.31
C GLY A 142 11.83 1.66 0.31
N GLY A 143 12.48 2.79 0.66
CA GLY A 143 11.88 4.13 0.68
C GLY A 143 11.19 4.50 1.98
N GLY A 144 10.65 5.72 2.06
CA GLY A 144 10.00 6.33 3.22
C GLY A 144 8.59 5.82 3.48
N ALA A 145 7.98 6.29 4.57
CA ALA A 145 6.60 6.01 4.93
C ALA A 145 5.63 6.83 4.07
N VAL A 146 4.48 6.25 3.77
CA VAL A 146 3.38 6.88 3.04
C VAL A 146 2.05 6.53 3.70
N PHE A 147 1.07 7.41 3.50
CA PHE A 147 -0.31 7.18 3.91
C PHE A 147 -1.15 6.85 2.68
N HIS A 148 -2.00 5.84 2.78
CA HIS A 148 -2.97 5.48 1.74
C HIS A 148 -4.38 5.60 2.30
N ASP A 149 -5.31 5.99 1.44
CA ASP A 149 -6.74 5.96 1.66
C ASP A 149 -7.49 5.83 0.33
N GLU A 150 -8.80 5.95 0.38
CA GLU A 150 -9.68 5.80 -0.79
C GLU A 150 -9.46 6.88 -1.86
N GLY A 151 -8.89 8.03 -1.48
CA GLY A 151 -8.54 9.13 -2.40
C GLY A 151 -7.16 9.02 -3.03
N ASN A 152 -6.42 7.93 -2.74
CA ASN A 152 -5.10 7.68 -3.28
C ASN A 152 -5.09 6.48 -4.22
N LEU A 153 -4.77 6.70 -5.51
CA LEU A 153 -4.51 5.61 -6.43
C LEU A 153 -3.05 5.18 -6.36
N ASN A 154 -2.84 3.91 -6.04
CA ASN A 154 -1.52 3.29 -6.14
C ASN A 154 -1.35 2.67 -7.52
N TRP A 155 -0.18 2.85 -8.10
CA TRP A 155 0.21 2.18 -9.32
C TRP A 155 1.56 1.50 -9.14
N SER A 156 1.73 0.37 -9.80
CA SER A 156 3.03 -0.28 -9.89
C SER A 156 3.31 -0.76 -11.31
N ILE A 157 4.56 -0.65 -11.71
CA ILE A 157 5.07 -1.20 -12.97
C ILE A 157 6.15 -2.21 -12.63
N THR A 158 5.92 -3.43 -13.09
CA THR A 158 6.93 -4.50 -13.09
C THR A 158 7.45 -4.67 -14.50
N CYS A 159 8.76 -4.51 -14.69
CA CYS A 159 9.39 -4.56 -16.01
C CYS A 159 10.76 -5.29 -15.97
N PRO A 160 11.38 -5.58 -17.13
CA PRO A 160 12.76 -6.03 -17.20
C PRO A 160 13.69 -5.06 -16.47
N ARG A 161 14.66 -5.59 -15.71
CA ARG A 161 15.59 -4.73 -14.97
C ARG A 161 16.39 -3.80 -15.88
N THR A 162 16.72 -4.24 -17.07
CA THR A 162 17.48 -3.48 -18.08
C THR A 162 16.72 -2.29 -18.65
N GLU A 163 15.37 -2.32 -18.58
CA GLU A 163 14.51 -1.26 -19.10
C GLU A 163 14.02 -0.32 -18.00
N PHE A 164 14.40 -0.58 -16.76
CA PHE A 164 13.93 0.17 -15.61
C PHE A 164 14.58 1.54 -15.53
N THR A 165 13.75 2.58 -15.55
CA THR A 165 14.11 3.92 -15.10
C THR A 165 12.94 4.48 -14.29
N ARG A 166 13.23 5.19 -13.21
CA ARG A 166 12.18 5.86 -12.42
C ARG A 166 11.50 6.94 -13.24
N ASP A 167 12.28 7.63 -14.04
CA ASP A 167 11.83 8.75 -14.85
C ASP A 167 10.76 8.35 -15.86
N LYS A 168 11.00 7.29 -16.63
CA LYS A 168 10.03 6.77 -17.61
C LYS A 168 8.64 6.53 -17.00
N HIS A 169 8.60 5.95 -15.81
CA HIS A 169 7.32 5.66 -15.13
C HIS A 169 6.69 6.92 -14.52
N ALA A 170 7.51 7.83 -13.98
CA ALA A 170 7.03 9.12 -13.50
C ALA A 170 6.48 9.99 -14.65
N GLU A 171 7.15 9.99 -15.82
CA GLU A 171 6.64 10.62 -17.04
C GLU A 171 5.29 10.09 -17.46
N MET A 172 5.10 8.77 -17.40
CA MET A 172 3.82 8.16 -17.72
C MET A 172 2.68 8.79 -16.92
N VAL A 173 2.90 8.97 -15.62
CA VAL A 173 1.91 9.59 -14.73
C VAL A 173 1.72 11.07 -15.05
N VAL A 174 2.81 11.82 -15.26
CA VAL A 174 2.72 13.23 -15.65
C VAL A 174 1.96 13.41 -16.98
N ARG A 175 2.22 12.55 -17.97
CA ARG A 175 1.46 12.55 -19.23
C ARG A 175 -0.03 12.27 -19.02
N ALA A 176 -0.37 11.35 -18.14
CA ALA A 176 -1.77 11.06 -17.79
C ALA A 176 -2.45 12.26 -17.11
N LEU A 177 -1.76 12.93 -16.19
CA LEU A 177 -2.23 14.13 -15.51
C LEU A 177 -2.44 15.29 -16.48
N ARG A 178 -1.46 15.57 -17.34
CA ARG A 178 -1.54 16.65 -18.34
C ARG A 178 -2.68 16.42 -19.35
N LYS A 179 -2.91 15.16 -19.76
CA LYS A 179 -4.06 14.83 -20.62
C LYS A 179 -5.42 15.01 -19.93
N GLN A 180 -5.43 15.24 -18.63
CA GLN A 180 -6.63 15.60 -17.85
C GLN A 180 -6.64 17.06 -17.38
N GLY A 181 -5.83 17.91 -17.98
CA GLY A 181 -5.80 19.34 -17.71
C GLY A 181 -4.91 19.77 -16.55
N ILE A 182 -4.16 18.84 -15.93
CA ILE A 182 -3.21 19.16 -14.85
C ILE A 182 -1.85 19.51 -15.47
N GLU A 183 -1.77 20.60 -16.19
CA GLU A 183 -0.59 21.00 -16.96
C GLU A 183 0.63 21.32 -16.08
N ARG A 184 0.41 21.78 -14.84
CA ARG A 184 1.46 22.10 -13.86
C ARG A 184 2.12 20.89 -13.20
N ALA A 185 1.70 19.68 -13.58
CA ALA A 185 2.32 18.44 -13.08
C ALA A 185 3.69 18.24 -13.75
N ARG A 186 4.70 17.88 -12.94
CA ARG A 186 6.03 17.51 -13.42
C ARG A 186 6.74 16.54 -12.48
N VAL A 187 7.82 15.98 -12.95
CA VAL A 187 8.75 15.16 -12.16
C VAL A 187 9.80 16.08 -11.52
N ASN A 188 10.10 15.87 -10.24
CA ASN A 188 11.15 16.61 -9.54
C ASN A 188 12.49 15.83 -9.50
N GLU A 189 13.56 16.45 -8.99
CA GLU A 189 14.91 15.86 -8.91
C GLU A 189 14.97 14.57 -8.06
N ARG A 190 13.94 14.36 -7.22
CA ARG A 190 13.79 13.15 -6.40
C ARG A 190 12.95 12.08 -7.06
N HIS A 191 12.52 12.31 -8.30
CA HIS A 191 11.57 11.49 -9.05
C HIS A 191 10.18 11.38 -8.38
N ASP A 192 9.82 12.38 -7.57
CA ASP A 192 8.47 12.58 -7.08
C ASP A 192 7.66 13.37 -8.11
N ILE A 193 6.34 13.21 -8.14
CA ILE A 193 5.49 14.06 -8.99
C ILE A 193 4.94 15.18 -8.13
N VAL A 194 5.10 16.39 -8.63
CA VAL A 194 4.72 17.62 -7.95
C VAL A 194 3.87 18.51 -8.86
N LEU A 195 3.09 19.36 -8.22
CA LEU A 195 2.36 20.45 -8.89
C LEU A 195 3.07 21.76 -8.58
N ASP A 196 3.52 22.46 -9.62
CA ASP A 196 4.09 23.80 -9.46
C ASP A 196 3.05 24.78 -8.95
N GLN A 197 3.48 25.66 -8.05
CA GLN A 197 2.71 26.76 -7.53
C GLN A 197 3.25 28.06 -8.15
N GLY A 198 2.43 28.79 -8.86
CA GLY A 198 2.82 30.06 -9.46
C GLY A 198 1.88 30.41 -10.61
N HIS A 199 1.87 31.69 -10.97
CA HIS A 199 0.98 32.20 -12.01
C HIS A 199 1.60 32.11 -13.42
N GLU A 200 2.89 31.90 -13.55
CA GLU A 200 3.54 31.78 -14.84
C GLU A 200 3.42 30.36 -15.39
N ARG A 201 2.62 30.26 -16.45
CA ARG A 201 2.66 29.10 -17.34
C ARG A 201 3.98 29.14 -18.10
N ARG A 202 4.98 28.40 -17.64
CA ARG A 202 6.10 28.08 -18.53
C ARG A 202 5.55 27.24 -19.68
N PRO A 203 5.86 27.59 -20.95
CA PRO A 203 5.49 26.71 -22.05
C PRO A 203 6.11 25.34 -21.79
N SER A 204 5.27 24.37 -21.45
CA SER A 204 5.72 23.00 -21.27
C SER A 204 5.95 22.42 -22.66
N ASP A 205 7.20 22.13 -22.98
CA ASP A 205 7.48 21.21 -24.06
C ASP A 205 6.80 19.88 -23.71
N PRO A 206 5.82 19.41 -24.50
CA PRO A 206 5.16 18.15 -24.26
C PRO A 206 6.13 16.96 -24.17
N ASN A 207 7.33 17.12 -24.73
CA ASN A 207 8.38 16.12 -24.75
C ASN A 207 9.38 16.27 -23.61
N ASP A 208 9.42 17.40 -22.92
CA ASP A 208 10.29 17.65 -21.76
C ASP A 208 9.54 17.48 -20.45
N MET A 209 9.45 16.25 -19.97
CA MET A 209 8.82 15.91 -18.69
C MET A 209 9.75 16.07 -17.49
N HIS A 210 11.07 16.19 -17.73
CA HIS A 210 12.10 16.16 -16.72
C HIS A 210 12.83 17.46 -16.52
N ARG A 211 13.05 18.19 -17.59
CA ARG A 211 14.03 19.26 -17.67
C ARG A 211 13.49 20.63 -17.33
N THR A 212 12.41 20.72 -16.60
CA THR A 212 12.10 22.01 -15.99
C THR A 212 13.19 22.29 -14.99
N PRO A 213 14.17 23.17 -15.27
CA PRO A 213 15.22 23.45 -14.32
C PRO A 213 14.56 23.89 -13.03
N TYR A 214 14.95 23.27 -11.93
CA TYR A 214 14.63 23.70 -10.59
C TYR A 214 15.38 25.00 -10.31
N THR A 215 14.94 26.06 -10.87
CA THR A 215 15.17 27.36 -10.27
C THR A 215 14.07 27.52 -9.24
N VAL A 216 14.35 27.13 -8.02
CA VAL A 216 13.65 27.67 -6.87
C VAL A 216 14.09 29.12 -6.84
N ASP A 217 13.43 29.97 -7.60
CA ASP A 217 13.57 31.39 -7.43
C ASP A 217 13.14 31.70 -6.01
N ASP A 218 14.00 32.35 -5.23
CA ASP A 218 13.66 32.82 -3.90
C ASP A 218 12.39 33.67 -4.04
N GLY A 219 11.27 33.15 -3.56
CA GLY A 219 9.95 33.81 -3.67
C GLY A 219 8.86 33.00 -4.34
N VAL A 220 9.17 31.91 -5.04
CA VAL A 220 8.13 31.00 -5.58
C VAL A 220 7.73 29.97 -4.52
N PRO A 221 6.43 29.78 -4.26
CA PRO A 221 5.97 28.75 -3.32
C PRO A 221 6.52 27.38 -3.69
N LYS A 222 6.93 26.58 -2.68
CA LYS A 222 7.42 25.21 -2.89
C LYS A 222 6.36 24.37 -3.61
N PRO A 223 6.76 23.57 -4.61
CA PRO A 223 5.82 22.72 -5.31
C PRO A 223 5.16 21.72 -4.37
N LEU A 224 3.90 21.40 -4.63
CA LEU A 224 3.09 20.48 -3.85
C LEU A 224 3.28 19.04 -4.35
N LYS A 225 3.71 18.15 -3.49
CA LYS A 225 3.88 16.74 -3.83
C LYS A 225 2.53 16.05 -3.92
N VAL A 226 2.29 15.33 -5.02
CA VAL A 226 1.08 14.54 -5.25
C VAL A 226 1.36 13.06 -5.46
N SER A 227 2.64 12.68 -5.62
CA SER A 227 3.05 11.29 -5.77
C SER A 227 4.44 11.09 -5.16
N GLY A 228 4.58 10.03 -4.36
CA GLY A 228 5.85 9.55 -3.86
C GLY A 228 6.11 8.15 -4.37
N SER A 229 7.35 7.83 -4.75
CA SER A 229 7.69 6.55 -5.34
C SER A 229 8.75 5.78 -4.57
N ALA A 230 8.72 4.45 -4.74
CA ALA A 230 9.74 3.54 -4.28
C ALA A 230 9.95 2.43 -5.32
N TYR A 231 11.07 1.72 -5.23
CA TYR A 231 11.35 0.64 -6.16
C TYR A 231 12.03 -0.55 -5.48
N LYS A 232 11.97 -1.69 -6.14
CA LYS A 232 12.66 -2.92 -5.75
C LYS A 232 13.29 -3.55 -6.98
N LEU A 233 14.57 -3.82 -6.89
CA LEU A 233 15.30 -4.52 -7.92
C LEU A 233 15.54 -5.99 -7.52
N THR A 234 15.31 -6.89 -8.45
CA THR A 234 15.74 -8.29 -8.38
C THR A 234 16.83 -8.53 -9.40
N ARG A 235 17.26 -9.77 -9.57
CA ARG A 235 18.29 -10.09 -10.58
C ARG A 235 17.81 -9.78 -12.00
N GLN A 236 16.55 -10.06 -12.32
CA GLN A 236 16.02 -9.96 -13.68
C GLN A 236 14.91 -8.90 -13.83
N ARG A 237 14.22 -8.57 -12.76
CA ARG A 237 13.01 -7.72 -12.77
C ARG A 237 13.20 -6.50 -11.91
N ALA A 238 12.48 -5.46 -12.25
CA ALA A 238 12.32 -4.26 -11.43
C ALA A 238 10.83 -4.02 -11.15
N LEU A 239 10.54 -3.59 -9.94
CA LEU A 239 9.25 -3.06 -9.52
C LEU A 239 9.43 -1.59 -9.21
N HIS A 240 8.62 -0.74 -9.80
CA HIS A 240 8.46 0.66 -9.44
C HIS A 240 7.02 0.90 -9.04
N HIS A 241 6.78 1.36 -7.84
CA HIS A 241 5.44 1.68 -7.37
C HIS A 241 5.39 3.08 -6.75
N ALA A 242 4.24 3.69 -6.84
CA ALA A 242 4.01 5.00 -6.28
C ALA A 242 2.54 5.24 -5.95
N THR A 243 2.33 6.28 -5.17
CA THR A 243 1.02 6.85 -4.85
C THR A 243 0.64 7.92 -5.88
N THR A 244 -0.64 8.19 -6.02
CA THR A 244 -1.14 9.41 -6.70
C THR A 244 -2.33 9.92 -5.89
N LEU A 245 -2.13 11.07 -5.25
CA LEU A 245 -3.07 11.66 -4.32
C LEU A 245 -4.14 12.43 -5.09
N LEU A 246 -5.24 11.75 -5.43
CA LEU A 246 -6.30 12.30 -6.26
C LEU A 246 -7.24 13.18 -5.45
N GLU A 247 -7.88 12.61 -4.41
CA GLU A 247 -8.87 13.30 -3.59
C GLU A 247 -8.97 12.65 -2.19
N SER A 248 -7.84 12.67 -1.45
CA SER A 248 -7.83 12.16 -0.08
C SER A 248 -8.68 13.04 0.84
N PRO A 249 -9.65 12.46 1.55
CA PRO A 249 -10.41 13.17 2.57
C PRO A 249 -9.56 13.47 3.82
N ASN A 250 -8.44 12.77 3.98
CA ASN A 250 -7.59 12.81 5.17
C ASN A 250 -6.34 13.69 5.02
N LEU A 251 -6.26 14.48 3.94
CA LEU A 251 -5.07 15.29 3.61
C LEU A 251 -4.55 16.10 4.81
N HIS A 252 -5.45 16.67 5.60
CA HIS A 252 -5.14 17.53 6.74
C HIS A 252 -4.48 16.79 7.92
N ILE A 253 -4.68 15.48 8.03
CA ILE A 253 -4.20 14.67 9.15
C ILE A 253 -3.05 13.73 8.77
N ILE A 254 -2.78 13.50 7.48
CA ILE A 254 -1.74 12.58 7.00
C ILE A 254 -0.39 12.84 7.69
N SER A 255 -0.01 14.11 7.83
CA SER A 255 1.28 14.47 8.42
C SER A 255 1.41 14.06 9.89
N GLN A 256 0.31 13.90 10.61
CA GLN A 256 0.31 13.51 12.02
C GLN A 256 0.58 12.02 12.18
N TYR A 257 0.10 11.19 11.26
CA TYR A 257 0.41 9.76 11.21
C TYR A 257 1.87 9.48 10.85
N LEU A 258 2.47 10.33 10.00
CA LEU A 258 3.82 10.16 9.46
C LEU A 258 4.90 10.91 10.25
N ARG A 259 4.58 11.41 11.44
CA ARG A 259 5.54 12.11 12.33
C ARG A 259 5.56 11.44 13.69
N SER A 260 6.52 10.56 13.88
CA SER A 260 6.72 9.98 15.22
C SER A 260 7.22 11.04 16.20
N PRO A 261 6.60 11.19 17.38
CA PRO A 261 7.13 12.06 18.44
C PRO A 261 8.47 11.53 18.98
N ALA A 262 8.73 10.24 18.87
CA ALA A 262 9.96 9.59 19.34
C ALA A 262 11.12 9.67 18.34
N LYS A 263 10.92 10.27 17.16
CA LYS A 263 11.95 10.30 16.09
C LYS A 263 13.31 10.79 16.55
N HIS A 264 13.33 11.83 17.37
CA HIS A 264 14.58 12.45 17.85
C HIS A 264 15.32 11.64 18.93
N SER A 265 14.65 10.65 19.51
CA SER A 265 15.20 9.79 20.57
C SER A 265 15.61 8.41 20.05
N ILE A 266 15.44 8.12 18.77
CA ILE A 266 15.69 6.81 18.21
C ILE A 266 16.66 6.92 17.04
N GLU A 267 17.82 6.27 17.18
CA GLU A 267 18.69 6.02 16.05
C GLU A 267 18.14 4.84 15.22
N ALA A 268 17.78 5.10 13.98
CA ALA A 268 17.27 4.08 13.09
C ALA A 268 18.17 3.89 11.88
N LYS A 269 18.51 2.64 11.59
CA LYS A 269 19.16 2.27 10.32
C LYS A 269 18.08 2.16 9.25
N GLY A 270 18.16 2.98 8.22
CA GLY A 270 17.22 2.94 7.11
C GLY A 270 17.07 4.28 6.41
N VAL A 271 16.24 4.32 5.39
CA VAL A 271 15.91 5.56 4.69
C VAL A 271 14.87 6.31 5.52
N GLU A 272 15.21 7.51 5.95
CA GLU A 272 14.26 8.38 6.63
C GLU A 272 13.20 8.93 5.65
N SER A 273 11.99 9.10 6.16
CA SER A 273 10.94 9.79 5.43
C SER A 273 11.26 11.28 5.32
N VAL A 274 11.14 11.83 4.11
CA VAL A 274 11.31 13.26 3.88
C VAL A 274 9.93 13.91 3.85
N SER A 275 9.73 14.85 4.77
CA SER A 275 8.51 15.66 4.80
C SER A 275 8.47 16.60 3.60
N SER A 276 7.34 16.61 2.90
CA SER A 276 7.07 17.51 1.78
C SER A 276 5.64 18.03 1.90
N PRO A 277 5.35 19.28 1.47
CA PRO A 277 3.97 19.72 1.37
C PRO A 277 3.24 18.87 0.33
N VAL A 278 2.07 18.36 0.68
CA VAL A 278 1.24 17.49 -0.15
C VAL A 278 -0.06 18.20 -0.55
N SER A 279 -0.65 17.77 -1.66
CA SER A 279 -1.94 18.29 -2.13
C SER A 279 -2.73 17.21 -2.83
N ASN A 280 -4.05 17.36 -2.83
CA ASN A 280 -4.94 16.64 -3.72
C ASN A 280 -4.84 17.22 -5.14
N ILE A 281 -5.01 16.36 -6.14
CA ILE A 281 -5.04 16.75 -7.55
C ILE A 281 -6.45 17.23 -7.95
N GLY A 282 -7.50 16.64 -7.34
CA GLY A 282 -8.91 16.93 -7.66
C GLY A 282 -9.39 16.22 -8.92
N LEU A 283 -9.00 14.96 -9.14
CA LEU A 283 -9.43 14.14 -10.28
C LEU A 283 -10.24 12.94 -9.84
N ASP A 284 -11.25 12.59 -10.65
CA ASP A 284 -12.01 11.34 -10.46
C ASP A 284 -11.10 10.12 -10.62
N LEU A 285 -11.18 9.21 -9.67
CA LEU A 285 -10.33 8.02 -9.59
C LEU A 285 -10.49 7.10 -10.80
N LYS A 286 -11.73 6.83 -11.22
CA LYS A 286 -12.00 5.89 -12.32
C LYS A 286 -11.56 6.48 -13.66
N ALA A 287 -11.84 7.76 -13.88
CA ALA A 287 -11.42 8.46 -15.08
C ALA A 287 -9.89 8.52 -15.18
N TYR A 288 -9.20 8.82 -14.06
CA TYR A 288 -7.76 8.84 -14.02
C TYR A 288 -7.15 7.44 -14.19
N GLN A 289 -7.69 6.42 -13.54
CA GLN A 289 -7.27 5.04 -13.70
C GLN A 289 -7.30 4.60 -15.16
N LYS A 290 -8.41 4.86 -15.87
CA LYS A 290 -8.53 4.57 -17.31
C LYS A 290 -7.50 5.34 -18.12
N ARG A 291 -7.32 6.62 -17.84
CA ARG A 291 -6.33 7.45 -18.53
C ARG A 291 -4.91 6.92 -18.36
N LEU A 292 -4.57 6.46 -17.15
CA LEU A 292 -3.27 5.90 -16.88
C LEU A 292 -3.02 4.61 -17.65
N GLN A 293 -4.03 3.74 -17.78
CA GLN A 293 -3.95 2.54 -18.61
C GLN A 293 -3.77 2.89 -20.09
N ASP A 294 -4.46 3.91 -20.61
CA ASP A 294 -4.31 4.36 -22.00
C ASP A 294 -2.90 4.90 -22.28
N VAL A 295 -2.34 5.67 -21.34
CA VAL A 295 -0.98 6.21 -21.46
C VAL A 295 0.04 5.07 -21.36
N PHE A 296 -0.16 4.12 -20.46
CA PHE A 296 0.68 2.93 -20.36
C PHE A 296 0.70 2.14 -21.67
N ALA A 297 -0.48 1.87 -22.25
CA ALA A 297 -0.59 1.18 -23.53
C ALA A 297 0.16 1.92 -24.65
N THR A 298 0.09 3.24 -24.67
CA THR A 298 0.78 4.08 -25.67
C THR A 298 2.30 4.06 -25.47
N MET A 299 2.76 4.20 -24.23
CA MET A 299 4.20 4.27 -23.92
C MET A 299 4.92 2.95 -24.18
N TYR A 300 4.23 1.84 -24.03
CA TYR A 300 4.76 0.50 -24.22
C TYR A 300 4.28 -0.18 -25.52
N ALA A 301 3.75 0.61 -26.47
CA ALA A 301 3.28 0.09 -27.76
C ALA A 301 4.35 -0.68 -28.55
N ASN A 302 5.63 -0.34 -28.36
CA ASN A 302 6.75 -1.07 -28.95
C ASN A 302 6.97 -2.47 -28.37
N VAL A 303 6.50 -2.72 -27.14
CA VAL A 303 6.52 -4.07 -26.52
C VAL A 303 5.40 -4.95 -27.07
N GLY A 304 4.28 -4.32 -27.48
CA GLY A 304 3.11 -4.98 -28.02
C GLY A 304 1.82 -4.30 -27.63
N LYS A 305 0.70 -4.93 -27.99
CA LYS A 305 -0.62 -4.53 -27.47
C LYS A 305 -0.81 -5.15 -26.08
N ILE A 306 -1.62 -4.52 -25.25
CA ILE A 306 -2.01 -5.12 -23.97
C ILE A 306 -2.75 -6.43 -24.27
N SER A 307 -2.12 -7.54 -23.92
CA SER A 307 -2.63 -8.89 -24.14
C SER A 307 -3.63 -9.33 -23.07
N VAL A 308 -3.49 -8.76 -21.87
CA VAL A 308 -4.32 -9.06 -20.72
C VAL A 308 -4.75 -7.77 -20.02
N THR A 309 -6.05 -7.58 -19.86
CA THR A 309 -6.63 -6.61 -18.95
C THR A 309 -7.61 -7.35 -18.06
N ALA A 310 -7.32 -7.41 -16.77
CA ALA A 310 -8.13 -8.16 -15.81
C ALA A 310 -8.26 -7.44 -14.48
N THR A 311 -9.31 -7.81 -13.74
CA THR A 311 -9.56 -7.36 -12.39
C THR A 311 -9.16 -8.45 -11.41
N VAL A 312 -8.53 -8.09 -10.33
CA VAL A 312 -8.17 -8.97 -9.21
C VAL A 312 -8.96 -8.57 -7.97
N ASP A 313 -9.26 -9.52 -7.10
CA ASP A 313 -10.08 -9.31 -5.90
C ASP A 313 -9.66 -10.23 -4.74
N ASP A 314 -10.46 -10.29 -3.68
CA ASP A 314 -10.14 -11.04 -2.46
C ASP A 314 -10.06 -12.56 -2.67
N GLU A 315 -10.63 -13.08 -3.77
CA GLU A 315 -10.53 -14.50 -4.11
C GLU A 315 -9.08 -14.92 -4.41
N TYR A 316 -8.21 -13.97 -4.76
CA TYR A 316 -6.79 -14.23 -5.01
C TYR A 316 -6.02 -14.67 -3.77
N LEU A 317 -6.58 -14.52 -2.57
CA LEU A 317 -6.06 -15.17 -1.35
C LEU A 317 -6.08 -16.70 -1.44
N ASN A 318 -6.79 -17.27 -2.41
CA ASN A 318 -6.79 -18.71 -2.66
C ASN A 318 -5.56 -19.17 -3.44
N ILE A 319 -4.77 -18.27 -3.99
CA ILE A 319 -3.48 -18.58 -4.61
C ILE A 319 -2.45 -18.75 -3.48
N PRO A 320 -1.84 -19.95 -3.31
CA PRO A 320 -0.98 -20.25 -2.15
C PRO A 320 0.18 -19.25 -1.96
N ASP A 321 0.82 -18.83 -3.05
CA ASP A 321 1.93 -17.88 -2.98
C ASP A 321 1.46 -16.47 -2.53
N ILE A 322 0.27 -16.04 -2.93
CA ILE A 322 -0.33 -14.77 -2.50
C ILE A 322 -0.75 -14.86 -1.04
N ARG A 323 -1.41 -15.94 -0.63
CA ARG A 323 -1.78 -16.21 0.76
C ARG A 323 -0.55 -16.19 1.66
N LYS A 324 0.50 -16.90 1.29
CA LYS A 324 1.76 -16.89 2.03
C LYS A 324 2.33 -15.47 2.17
N GLY A 325 2.32 -14.70 1.08
CA GLY A 325 2.77 -13.31 1.09
C GLY A 325 1.94 -12.43 2.02
N TYR A 326 0.64 -12.61 2.00
CA TYR A 326 -0.34 -11.93 2.85
C TYR A 326 -0.09 -12.21 4.34
N ASP A 327 0.01 -13.48 4.70
CA ASP A 327 0.25 -13.89 6.08
C ASP A 327 1.61 -13.37 6.60
N GLU A 328 2.66 -13.44 5.77
CA GLU A 328 3.96 -12.89 6.11
C GLU A 328 3.94 -11.37 6.34
N LEU A 329 3.17 -10.61 5.57
CA LEU A 329 3.07 -9.15 5.75
C LEU A 329 2.36 -8.80 7.05
N ARG A 330 1.36 -9.58 7.46
CA ARG A 330 0.62 -9.38 8.71
C ARG A 330 1.48 -9.69 9.95
N VAL A 331 2.30 -10.72 9.88
CA VAL A 331 3.14 -11.17 11.02
C VAL A 331 4.41 -10.31 11.17
N ARG A 332 5.00 -9.82 10.08
CA ARG A 332 6.29 -9.11 10.11
C ARG A 332 6.30 -7.78 10.84
N LEU A 333 5.16 -7.21 11.17
CA LEU A 333 5.10 -6.00 12.00
C LEU A 333 5.58 -6.24 13.43
N PHE A 334 5.35 -7.43 13.98
CA PHE A 334 5.64 -7.77 15.37
C PHE A 334 7.03 -8.40 15.56
N ASN A 335 7.67 -8.88 14.52
CA ASN A 335 8.97 -9.57 14.58
C ASN A 335 10.18 -8.68 14.31
N LEU A 336 10.07 -7.39 14.52
CA LEU A 336 11.24 -6.53 14.61
C LEU A 336 11.88 -6.75 15.98
N SER A 337 12.94 -7.56 16.02
CA SER A 337 13.91 -7.50 17.11
C SER A 337 14.49 -6.08 17.13
N VAL A 338 13.91 -5.24 17.97
CA VAL A 338 14.44 -3.93 18.28
C VAL A 338 15.64 -4.20 19.17
N SER A 339 16.84 -4.18 18.61
CA SER A 339 18.03 -3.99 19.43
C SER A 339 17.99 -2.54 19.92
N VAL A 340 17.27 -2.31 21.00
CA VAL A 340 17.37 -1.07 21.76
C VAL A 340 18.66 -1.20 22.57
N HIS A 341 19.74 -0.59 22.11
CA HIS A 341 20.84 -0.28 22.98
C HIS A 341 20.42 0.97 23.78
N LEU A 342 19.99 0.71 25.02
CA LEU A 342 19.83 1.75 26.05
C LEU A 342 21.21 2.25 26.48
#